data_9797a279fe923003602c80197b6b0595
#
_entry.id   9797a279fe923003602c80197b6b0595
#
_cell.length_a   1.000
_cell.length_b   1.000
_cell.length_c   1.000
_cell.angle_alpha   90.00
_cell.angle_beta   90.00
_cell.angle_gamma   90.00
#
_symmetry.space_group_name_H-M   'P 1'
#
loop_
_entity.id
_entity.type
_entity.pdbx_description
1 polymer ?
#
loop_
_entity_poly.entity_id
_entity_poly.type
_entity_poly.pdbx_seq_one_letter_code
_entity_poly.pdbx_strand_id
1 'polypeptide(L)'
;MQQETVIVLDFGGQYNQLIARRVRECNVYCEIYSYRTDLAKIKAKNPKGIIFTGGPNSAYLPDSPTIAPEIYTWGVPILGICYGSQLMMHMLGGKVCKAPEREYGKTVVDLDTTSPLFAGLPDKNVCWMSHNDYIETAAPGFEIVAHTPNCPVAAAQDKPRGLYCVQFHPEVLHTENGTQILHNFVYNVCGCAGTWKMDSFVENSVNALREKIGDGKVLCALSGGVDSSVCAAMLAKAIGKQLTCVFVDHGLLRKNEREQVCEVFGEGGQFDINFVCVDARDRFYKKLAGESAPERKRKIIGEEFIRVFEDEAKKIGAVDFLAQGTIYPDVVESGLGGESATIKSHHNVGGLPDYVDFKEIVEPLRDLFKDEVRQAGRELGLPEYLVARQPFPGPGLAIRIIGDVTPEKVAIVQDADAIWREEVDKLPMAQRPSQYFAALTNMRSVGVMGDERTYDYAIALRAVTTTDFMTAEVTILPTETITTAANRIVNEVKNINRVMFDYTTKPPATIEFE
;
A
#
# COMPACT_ATOMS: atom_id res chain seq x y z
N MET A 1 20.43 -20.20 0.97
CA MET A 1 19.25 -21.09 1.14
C MET A 1 18.20 -20.63 0.15
N GLN A 2 17.46 -21.55 -0.49
CA GLN A 2 16.38 -21.18 -1.39
C GLN A 2 15.27 -20.53 -0.56
N GLN A 3 14.75 -19.39 -1.00
CA GLN A 3 13.71 -18.64 -0.29
C GLN A 3 12.41 -19.44 -0.27
N GLU A 4 11.82 -19.63 0.90
CA GLU A 4 10.51 -20.26 1.03
C GLU A 4 9.45 -19.34 0.46
N THR A 5 8.69 -19.82 -0.50
CA THR A 5 7.70 -19.01 -1.23
C THR A 5 6.32 -19.66 -1.16
N VAL A 6 5.32 -18.87 -0.80
CA VAL A 6 3.90 -19.18 -0.99
C VAL A 6 3.40 -18.38 -2.19
N ILE A 7 2.61 -19.00 -3.06
CA ILE A 7 2.05 -18.35 -4.22
C ILE A 7 0.55 -18.10 -4.02
N VAL A 8 0.12 -16.88 -4.27
CA VAL A 8 -1.29 -16.51 -4.33
C VAL A 8 -1.71 -16.47 -5.79
N LEU A 9 -2.68 -17.30 -6.17
CA LEU A 9 -3.30 -17.27 -7.50
C LEU A 9 -4.57 -16.43 -7.45
N ASP A 10 -4.53 -15.33 -8.20
CA ASP A 10 -5.61 -14.35 -8.27
C ASP A 10 -6.64 -14.74 -9.31
N PHE A 11 -7.87 -14.99 -8.86
CA PHE A 11 -9.06 -15.28 -9.68
C PHE A 11 -9.97 -14.06 -9.88
N GLY A 12 -9.45 -12.85 -9.64
CA GLY A 12 -10.18 -11.60 -9.81
C GLY A 12 -10.87 -11.11 -8.52
N GLY A 13 -10.46 -11.63 -7.36
CA GLY A 13 -10.95 -11.21 -6.06
C GLY A 13 -10.36 -9.87 -5.62
N GLN A 14 -11.10 -9.14 -4.77
CA GLN A 14 -10.67 -7.83 -4.25
C GLN A 14 -9.55 -7.92 -3.21
N TYR A 15 -9.33 -9.09 -2.59
CA TYR A 15 -8.46 -9.26 -1.42
C TYR A 15 -7.14 -9.99 -1.72
N ASN A 16 -6.73 -10.12 -2.99
CA ASN A 16 -5.51 -10.81 -3.39
C ASN A 16 -4.25 -10.25 -2.71
N GLN A 17 -4.08 -8.92 -2.72
CA GLN A 17 -2.96 -8.25 -2.05
C GLN A 17 -3.02 -8.42 -0.52
N LEU A 18 -4.22 -8.42 0.05
CA LEU A 18 -4.40 -8.60 1.48
C LEU A 18 -4.00 -10.02 1.93
N ILE A 19 -4.37 -11.05 1.15
CA ILE A 19 -3.93 -12.44 1.39
C ILE A 19 -2.40 -12.52 1.38
N ALA A 20 -1.77 -11.97 0.34
CA ALA A 20 -0.30 -11.99 0.23
C ALA A 20 0.37 -11.25 1.41
N ARG A 21 -0.17 -10.11 1.81
CA ARG A 21 0.30 -9.35 2.97
C ARG A 21 0.20 -10.17 4.27
N ARG A 22 -0.92 -10.88 4.51
CA ARG A 22 -1.09 -11.75 5.67
C ARG A 22 -0.08 -12.89 5.70
N VAL A 23 0.26 -13.47 4.54
CA VAL A 23 1.33 -14.47 4.43
C VAL A 23 2.70 -13.86 4.80
N ARG A 24 2.98 -12.64 4.31
CA ARG A 24 4.23 -11.92 4.66
C ARG A 24 4.32 -11.58 6.15
N GLU A 25 3.21 -11.23 6.78
CA GLU A 25 3.11 -11.04 8.24
C GLU A 25 3.44 -12.32 9.03
N CYS A 26 3.32 -13.49 8.40
CA CYS A 26 3.80 -14.78 8.94
C CYS A 26 5.30 -15.02 8.67
N ASN A 27 6.08 -14.02 8.28
CA ASN A 27 7.50 -14.15 7.92
C ASN A 27 7.79 -15.14 6.77
N VAL A 28 6.87 -15.29 5.84
CA VAL A 28 7.03 -16.11 4.65
C VAL A 28 6.88 -15.27 3.39
N TYR A 29 7.82 -15.41 2.48
CA TYR A 29 7.77 -14.70 1.20
C TYR A 29 6.57 -15.15 0.37
N CYS A 30 5.91 -14.19 -0.32
CA CYS A 30 4.71 -14.45 -1.08
C CYS A 30 4.71 -13.65 -2.38
N GLU A 31 4.32 -14.28 -3.47
CA GLU A 31 4.12 -13.65 -4.78
C GLU A 31 2.67 -13.86 -5.26
N ILE A 32 2.12 -12.87 -5.98
CA ILE A 32 0.79 -12.95 -6.58
C ILE A 32 0.94 -13.19 -8.07
N TYR A 33 0.23 -14.19 -8.59
CA TYR A 33 0.12 -14.48 -10.01
C TYR A 33 -1.33 -14.53 -10.45
N SER A 34 -1.63 -14.07 -11.67
CA SER A 34 -2.94 -14.30 -12.28
C SER A 34 -3.17 -15.79 -12.51
N TYR A 35 -4.41 -16.25 -12.37
CA TYR A 35 -4.82 -17.60 -12.75
C TYR A 35 -4.49 -17.99 -14.20
N ARG A 36 -4.23 -16.99 -15.06
CA ARG A 36 -3.84 -17.15 -16.47
C ARG A 36 -2.35 -17.41 -16.66
N THR A 37 -1.55 -17.28 -15.59
CA THR A 37 -0.10 -17.49 -15.67
C THR A 37 0.19 -18.94 -16.02
N ASP A 38 1.16 -19.15 -16.91
CA ASP A 38 1.62 -20.49 -17.27
C ASP A 38 2.04 -21.29 -16.02
N LEU A 39 1.43 -22.45 -15.82
CA LEU A 39 1.71 -23.32 -14.68
C LEU A 39 3.18 -23.75 -14.60
N ALA A 40 3.90 -23.82 -15.71
CA ALA A 40 5.32 -24.12 -15.72
C ALA A 40 6.13 -23.02 -15.00
N LYS A 41 5.76 -21.74 -15.15
CA LYS A 41 6.37 -20.60 -14.43
C LYS A 41 6.11 -20.71 -12.93
N ILE A 42 4.88 -21.04 -12.53
CA ILE A 42 4.49 -21.21 -11.13
C ILE A 42 5.26 -22.37 -10.50
N LYS A 43 5.32 -23.52 -11.19
CA LYS A 43 6.03 -24.71 -10.74
C LYS A 43 7.55 -24.48 -10.59
N ALA A 44 8.13 -23.67 -11.50
CA ALA A 44 9.56 -23.33 -11.46
C ALA A 44 9.95 -22.52 -10.21
N LYS A 45 9.00 -21.83 -9.55
CA LYS A 45 9.21 -21.15 -8.27
C LYS A 45 9.35 -22.12 -7.10
N ASN A 46 9.04 -23.40 -7.29
CA ASN A 46 9.08 -24.45 -6.25
C ASN A 46 8.33 -24.01 -4.97
N PRO A 47 7.04 -23.65 -5.06
CA PRO A 47 6.30 -23.09 -3.93
C PRO A 47 6.12 -24.11 -2.80
N LYS A 48 6.17 -23.63 -1.56
CA LYS A 48 5.85 -24.40 -0.35
C LYS A 48 4.35 -24.56 -0.15
N GLY A 49 3.56 -23.64 -0.69
CA GLY A 49 2.11 -23.65 -0.64
C GLY A 49 1.50 -22.72 -1.69
N ILE A 50 0.24 -22.96 -2.03
CA ILE A 50 -0.50 -22.15 -2.99
C ILE A 50 -1.82 -21.75 -2.34
N ILE A 51 -2.24 -20.48 -2.53
CA ILE A 51 -3.53 -19.97 -2.07
C ILE A 51 -4.33 -19.51 -3.27
N PHE A 52 -5.53 -20.02 -3.44
CA PHE A 52 -6.49 -19.56 -4.45
C PHE A 52 -7.38 -18.48 -3.84
N THR A 53 -7.45 -17.33 -4.47
CA THR A 53 -8.23 -16.19 -3.95
C THR A 53 -9.73 -16.36 -4.15
N GLY A 54 -10.51 -15.44 -3.57
CA GLY A 54 -11.88 -15.20 -3.99
C GLY A 54 -11.98 -14.72 -5.44
N GLY A 55 -13.19 -14.62 -5.96
CA GLY A 55 -13.48 -14.12 -7.30
C GLY A 55 -14.95 -13.75 -7.46
N PRO A 56 -15.30 -12.92 -8.46
CA PRO A 56 -16.66 -12.41 -8.63
C PRO A 56 -17.62 -13.38 -9.33
N ASN A 57 -17.12 -14.51 -9.85
CA ASN A 57 -17.87 -15.41 -10.73
C ASN A 57 -18.38 -16.64 -9.97
N SER A 58 -19.30 -17.40 -10.61
CA SER A 58 -19.73 -18.73 -10.15
C SER A 58 -18.85 -19.82 -10.76
N ALA A 59 -18.24 -20.67 -9.93
CA ALA A 59 -17.22 -21.65 -10.36
C ALA A 59 -17.73 -22.69 -11.39
N TYR A 60 -19.04 -22.89 -11.50
CA TYR A 60 -19.69 -23.82 -12.42
C TYR A 60 -20.08 -23.21 -13.76
N LEU A 61 -19.86 -21.92 -14.00
CA LEU A 61 -20.18 -21.28 -15.29
C LEU A 61 -19.01 -21.44 -16.28
N PRO A 62 -19.32 -21.64 -17.60
CA PRO A 62 -18.29 -21.94 -18.59
C PRO A 62 -17.19 -20.88 -18.76
N ASP A 63 -17.55 -19.60 -18.58
CA ASP A 63 -16.62 -18.46 -18.76
C ASP A 63 -15.94 -18.01 -17.46
N SER A 64 -16.09 -18.79 -16.39
CA SER A 64 -15.49 -18.45 -15.11
C SER A 64 -13.98 -18.69 -15.08
N PRO A 65 -13.22 -17.89 -14.34
CA PRO A 65 -11.79 -18.11 -14.12
C PRO A 65 -11.52 -19.54 -13.65
N THR A 66 -10.67 -20.27 -14.33
CA THR A 66 -10.34 -21.65 -14.00
C THR A 66 -8.84 -21.89 -14.11
N ILE A 67 -8.38 -23.06 -13.65
CA ILE A 67 -6.97 -23.48 -13.66
C ILE A 67 -6.88 -24.92 -14.15
N ALA A 68 -5.77 -25.30 -14.78
CA ALA A 68 -5.59 -26.68 -15.21
C ALA A 68 -5.52 -27.66 -14.01
N PRO A 69 -6.24 -28.80 -14.05
CA PRO A 69 -6.36 -29.73 -12.94
C PRO A 69 -5.05 -30.32 -12.43
N GLU A 70 -4.01 -30.30 -13.25
CA GLU A 70 -2.69 -30.84 -12.90
C GLU A 70 -2.08 -30.19 -11.65
N ILE A 71 -2.47 -28.94 -11.31
CA ILE A 71 -1.98 -28.24 -10.13
C ILE A 71 -2.29 -29.01 -8.84
N TYR A 72 -3.42 -29.71 -8.78
CA TYR A 72 -3.83 -30.51 -7.62
C TYR A 72 -3.00 -31.80 -7.45
N THR A 73 -2.17 -32.13 -8.44
CA THR A 73 -1.32 -33.33 -8.42
C THR A 73 0.14 -33.05 -8.09
N TRP A 74 0.51 -31.79 -7.86
CA TRP A 74 1.91 -31.41 -7.61
C TRP A 74 2.43 -31.83 -6.24
N GLY A 75 1.56 -32.22 -5.32
CA GLY A 75 1.95 -32.51 -3.94
C GLY A 75 2.30 -31.25 -3.14
N VAL A 76 1.97 -30.09 -3.65
CA VAL A 76 2.09 -28.79 -2.97
C VAL A 76 0.78 -28.50 -2.25
N PRO A 77 0.79 -28.15 -0.96
CA PRO A 77 -0.44 -27.77 -0.24
C PRO A 77 -1.17 -26.60 -0.90
N ILE A 78 -2.51 -26.72 -0.99
CA ILE A 78 -3.37 -25.68 -1.60
C ILE A 78 -4.46 -25.29 -0.61
N LEU A 79 -4.64 -23.97 -0.38
CA LEU A 79 -5.78 -23.40 0.34
C LEU A 79 -6.67 -22.63 -0.64
N GLY A 80 -7.91 -23.06 -0.82
CA GLY A 80 -8.92 -22.28 -1.55
C GLY A 80 -9.70 -21.38 -0.60
N ILE A 81 -9.86 -20.10 -0.97
CA ILE A 81 -10.64 -19.11 -0.21
C ILE A 81 -11.83 -18.67 -1.06
N CYS A 82 -13.05 -18.76 -0.53
CA CYS A 82 -14.29 -18.32 -1.16
C CYS A 82 -14.46 -18.92 -2.57
N TYR A 83 -14.32 -18.13 -3.65
CA TYR A 83 -14.34 -18.65 -5.02
C TYR A 83 -13.31 -19.77 -5.23
N GLY A 84 -12.08 -19.60 -4.73
CA GLY A 84 -11.03 -20.62 -4.84
C GLY A 84 -11.41 -21.95 -4.19
N SER A 85 -12.18 -21.93 -3.08
CA SER A 85 -12.72 -23.14 -2.46
C SER A 85 -13.79 -23.81 -3.32
N GLN A 86 -14.69 -23.00 -3.88
CA GLN A 86 -15.75 -23.48 -4.78
C GLN A 86 -15.17 -24.06 -6.07
N LEU A 87 -14.16 -23.39 -6.66
CA LEU A 87 -13.46 -23.89 -7.84
C LEU A 87 -12.79 -25.24 -7.58
N MET A 88 -12.07 -25.37 -6.47
CA MET A 88 -11.42 -26.63 -6.07
C MET A 88 -12.45 -27.75 -5.93
N MET A 89 -13.54 -27.51 -5.22
CA MET A 89 -14.62 -28.49 -5.03
C MET A 89 -15.28 -28.88 -6.36
N HIS A 90 -15.61 -27.91 -7.21
CA HIS A 90 -16.21 -28.15 -8.51
C HIS A 90 -15.31 -29.01 -9.42
N MET A 91 -14.03 -28.67 -9.50
CA MET A 91 -13.06 -29.40 -10.33
C MET A 91 -12.76 -30.80 -9.86
N LEU A 92 -12.89 -31.07 -8.56
CA LEU A 92 -12.61 -32.39 -7.96
C LEU A 92 -13.85 -33.26 -7.75
N GLY A 93 -15.01 -32.83 -8.31
CA GLY A 93 -16.25 -33.64 -8.35
C GLY A 93 -17.22 -33.39 -7.20
N GLY A 94 -17.04 -32.30 -6.45
CA GLY A 94 -18.02 -31.78 -5.50
C GLY A 94 -19.12 -31.00 -6.23
N LYS A 95 -20.16 -30.61 -5.50
CA LYS A 95 -21.29 -29.85 -6.01
C LYS A 95 -21.30 -28.43 -5.46
N VAL A 96 -21.20 -27.47 -6.36
CA VAL A 96 -21.35 -26.04 -6.08
C VAL A 96 -22.60 -25.53 -6.74
N CYS A 97 -23.43 -24.78 -6.02
CA CYS A 97 -24.66 -24.22 -6.55
C CYS A 97 -25.01 -22.90 -5.86
N LYS A 98 -26.03 -22.23 -6.37
CA LYS A 98 -26.54 -21.01 -5.76
C LYS A 98 -27.15 -21.31 -4.40
N ALA A 99 -26.74 -20.56 -3.38
CA ALA A 99 -27.25 -20.74 -2.04
C ALA A 99 -28.74 -20.38 -1.95
N PRO A 100 -29.57 -21.18 -1.23
CA PRO A 100 -30.95 -20.82 -0.93
C PRO A 100 -31.05 -19.50 -0.18
N GLU A 101 -30.18 -19.31 0.79
CA GLU A 101 -29.99 -18.07 1.54
C GLU A 101 -28.55 -17.59 1.38
N ARG A 102 -28.38 -16.31 1.09
CA ARG A 102 -27.06 -15.69 0.93
C ARG A 102 -26.48 -15.39 2.30
N GLU A 103 -25.18 -15.53 2.42
CA GLU A 103 -24.48 -15.10 3.64
C GLU A 103 -23.55 -13.92 3.32
N TYR A 104 -23.84 -12.77 3.92
CA TYR A 104 -23.03 -11.57 3.87
C TYR A 104 -22.80 -11.00 5.26
N GLY A 105 -21.56 -10.69 5.58
CA GLY A 105 -21.18 -10.09 6.85
C GLY A 105 -20.67 -11.10 7.86
N LYS A 106 -20.73 -10.72 9.14
CA LYS A 106 -20.25 -11.53 10.26
C LYS A 106 -21.17 -12.70 10.53
N THR A 107 -20.65 -13.91 10.43
CA THR A 107 -21.37 -15.16 10.66
C THR A 107 -20.60 -16.03 11.65
N VAL A 108 -21.29 -16.65 12.59
CA VAL A 108 -20.68 -17.63 13.50
C VAL A 108 -20.54 -18.95 12.77
N VAL A 109 -19.32 -19.47 12.71
CA VAL A 109 -18.96 -20.73 12.06
C VAL A 109 -18.55 -21.74 13.14
N ASP A 110 -19.10 -22.94 13.08
CA ASP A 110 -18.68 -24.07 13.92
C ASP A 110 -17.45 -24.71 13.29
N LEU A 111 -16.35 -24.84 14.05
CA LEU A 111 -15.05 -25.34 13.60
C LEU A 111 -14.70 -26.68 14.24
N ASP A 112 -14.18 -27.60 13.44
CA ASP A 112 -13.44 -28.77 13.96
C ASP A 112 -11.99 -28.40 14.23
N THR A 113 -11.66 -28.15 15.47
CA THR A 113 -10.33 -27.73 15.92
C THR A 113 -9.27 -28.84 15.87
N THR A 114 -9.63 -30.07 15.49
CA THR A 114 -8.68 -31.15 15.19
C THR A 114 -8.03 -30.99 13.82
N SER A 115 -8.59 -30.13 12.97
CA SER A 115 -7.98 -29.72 11.71
C SER A 115 -6.70 -28.91 11.97
N PRO A 116 -5.57 -29.21 11.28
CA PRO A 116 -4.35 -28.40 11.40
C PRO A 116 -4.57 -26.93 11.02
N LEU A 117 -5.58 -26.63 10.19
CA LEU A 117 -5.96 -25.28 9.80
C LEU A 117 -6.55 -24.47 10.96
N PHE A 118 -7.27 -25.13 11.87
CA PHE A 118 -7.97 -24.50 13.00
C PHE A 118 -7.31 -24.78 14.36
N ALA A 119 -6.10 -25.30 14.35
CA ALA A 119 -5.36 -25.59 15.59
C ALA A 119 -5.22 -24.34 16.46
N GLY A 120 -5.63 -24.47 17.74
CA GLY A 120 -5.57 -23.37 18.72
C GLY A 120 -6.70 -22.34 18.64
N LEU A 121 -7.69 -22.54 17.77
CA LEU A 121 -8.88 -21.71 17.70
C LEU A 121 -10.00 -22.25 18.63
N PRO A 122 -10.99 -21.41 18.97
CA PRO A 122 -12.22 -21.89 19.64
C PRO A 122 -13.10 -22.67 18.65
N ASP A 123 -13.98 -23.54 19.18
CA ASP A 123 -14.91 -24.35 18.38
C ASP A 123 -15.92 -23.50 17.58
N LYS A 124 -16.15 -22.24 18.00
CA LYS A 124 -16.96 -21.25 17.30
C LYS A 124 -16.15 -20.00 17.02
N ASN A 125 -16.17 -19.57 15.79
CA ASN A 125 -15.44 -18.40 15.36
C ASN A 125 -16.33 -17.46 14.54
N VAL A 126 -16.21 -16.16 14.73
CA VAL A 126 -16.90 -15.17 13.89
C VAL A 126 -16.09 -14.98 12.62
N CYS A 127 -16.68 -15.30 11.48
CA CYS A 127 -16.04 -15.20 10.17
C CYS A 127 -16.81 -14.26 9.25
N TRP A 128 -16.09 -13.62 8.32
CA TRP A 128 -16.69 -12.78 7.29
C TRP A 128 -17.11 -13.63 6.10
N MET A 129 -18.41 -13.72 5.88
CA MET A 129 -19.00 -14.35 4.71
C MET A 129 -19.30 -13.30 3.63
N SER A 130 -19.08 -13.66 2.36
CA SER A 130 -19.41 -12.81 1.22
C SER A 130 -19.61 -13.67 -0.02
N HIS A 131 -20.73 -14.41 -0.08
CA HIS A 131 -20.98 -15.34 -1.17
C HIS A 131 -22.46 -15.49 -1.55
N ASN A 132 -22.69 -15.68 -2.85
CA ASN A 132 -23.99 -16.05 -3.42
C ASN A 132 -24.11 -17.57 -3.66
N ASP A 133 -22.97 -18.20 -3.98
CA ASP A 133 -22.86 -19.62 -4.23
C ASP A 133 -22.22 -20.30 -3.03
N TYR A 134 -22.54 -21.58 -2.82
CA TYR A 134 -21.97 -22.36 -1.72
C TYR A 134 -21.65 -23.78 -2.20
N ILE A 135 -20.84 -24.46 -1.42
CA ILE A 135 -20.53 -25.87 -1.63
C ILE A 135 -21.63 -26.68 -0.97
N GLU A 136 -22.51 -27.29 -1.79
CA GLU A 136 -23.59 -28.15 -1.31
C GLU A 136 -23.06 -29.51 -0.88
N THR A 137 -22.10 -30.06 -1.64
CA THR A 137 -21.50 -31.38 -1.37
C THR A 137 -20.00 -31.30 -1.58
N ALA A 138 -19.25 -31.69 -0.58
CA ALA A 138 -17.79 -31.75 -0.69
C ALA A 138 -17.34 -32.78 -1.74
N ALA A 139 -16.21 -32.53 -2.38
CA ALA A 139 -15.63 -33.45 -3.34
C ALA A 139 -15.20 -34.77 -2.68
N PRO A 140 -15.13 -35.88 -3.43
CA PRO A 140 -14.67 -37.16 -2.92
C PRO A 140 -13.28 -37.06 -2.26
N GLY A 141 -13.17 -37.61 -1.04
CA GLY A 141 -11.94 -37.60 -0.25
C GLY A 141 -11.81 -36.41 0.72
N PHE A 142 -12.70 -35.42 0.60
CA PHE A 142 -12.71 -34.29 1.54
C PHE A 142 -13.54 -34.58 2.80
N GLU A 143 -12.99 -34.19 3.91
CA GLU A 143 -13.61 -34.14 5.24
C GLU A 143 -14.11 -32.71 5.51
N ILE A 144 -15.37 -32.55 5.92
CA ILE A 144 -15.94 -31.25 6.30
C ILE A 144 -15.44 -30.91 7.71
N VAL A 145 -14.80 -29.74 7.85
CA VAL A 145 -14.21 -29.29 9.12
C VAL A 145 -14.76 -27.95 9.61
N ALA A 146 -15.70 -27.36 8.88
CA ALA A 146 -16.50 -26.24 9.37
C ALA A 146 -17.83 -26.14 8.66
N HIS A 147 -18.84 -25.63 9.36
CA HIS A 147 -20.17 -25.41 8.81
C HIS A 147 -20.89 -24.24 9.50
N THR A 148 -21.93 -23.74 8.83
CA THR A 148 -22.95 -22.85 9.40
C THR A 148 -24.34 -23.47 9.16
N PRO A 149 -25.41 -22.93 9.75
CA PRO A 149 -26.76 -23.39 9.42
C PRO A 149 -27.11 -23.31 7.93
N ASN A 150 -26.54 -22.35 7.20
CA ASN A 150 -26.85 -22.07 5.79
C ASN A 150 -25.72 -22.50 4.83
N CYS A 151 -24.55 -22.81 5.33
CA CYS A 151 -23.40 -23.27 4.56
C CYS A 151 -22.89 -24.60 5.12
N PRO A 152 -23.31 -25.74 4.57
CA PRO A 152 -22.96 -27.07 5.08
C PRO A 152 -21.48 -27.40 4.94
N VAL A 153 -20.77 -26.73 4.01
CA VAL A 153 -19.33 -26.86 3.79
C VAL A 153 -18.69 -25.48 3.85
N ALA A 154 -18.58 -24.94 5.07
CA ALA A 154 -17.87 -23.67 5.30
C ALA A 154 -16.37 -23.85 5.27
N ALA A 155 -15.85 -25.06 5.58
CA ALA A 155 -14.49 -25.47 5.32
C ALA A 155 -14.42 -27.00 5.16
N ALA A 156 -13.46 -27.45 4.34
CA ALA A 156 -13.18 -28.86 4.16
C ALA A 156 -11.68 -29.08 3.88
N GLN A 157 -11.24 -30.31 4.10
CA GLN A 157 -9.83 -30.71 3.92
C GLN A 157 -9.70 -32.10 3.31
N ASP A 158 -8.65 -32.28 2.53
CA ASP A 158 -8.10 -33.58 2.13
C ASP A 158 -6.65 -33.63 2.54
N LYS A 159 -6.41 -34.08 3.78
CA LYS A 159 -5.07 -34.13 4.39
C LYS A 159 -4.06 -34.91 3.54
N PRO A 160 -4.40 -36.10 3.00
CA PRO A 160 -3.46 -36.88 2.16
C PRO A 160 -2.98 -36.14 0.91
N ARG A 161 -3.84 -35.31 0.29
CA ARG A 161 -3.48 -34.53 -0.90
C ARG A 161 -2.97 -33.13 -0.54
N GLY A 162 -3.05 -32.70 0.72
CA GLY A 162 -2.68 -31.34 1.15
C GLY A 162 -3.65 -30.26 0.66
N LEU A 163 -4.93 -30.62 0.43
CA LEU A 163 -5.94 -29.68 -0.09
C LEU A 163 -6.86 -29.22 1.02
N TYR A 164 -6.99 -27.90 1.13
CA TYR A 164 -7.79 -27.22 2.15
C TYR A 164 -8.65 -26.15 1.51
N CYS A 165 -9.83 -25.92 2.03
CA CYS A 165 -10.69 -24.85 1.55
C CYS A 165 -11.50 -24.22 2.68
N VAL A 166 -11.78 -22.92 2.54
CA VAL A 166 -12.66 -22.14 3.41
C VAL A 166 -13.59 -21.27 2.55
N GLN A 167 -14.87 -21.21 2.90
CA GLN A 167 -15.84 -20.37 2.21
C GLN A 167 -15.75 -18.92 2.64
N PHE A 168 -15.35 -18.66 3.87
CA PHE A 168 -15.17 -17.34 4.46
C PHE A 168 -13.80 -16.74 4.13
N HIS A 169 -13.63 -15.46 4.47
CA HIS A 169 -12.43 -14.69 4.20
C HIS A 169 -11.56 -14.56 5.47
N PRO A 170 -10.53 -15.39 5.66
CA PRO A 170 -9.63 -15.29 6.82
C PRO A 170 -8.70 -14.06 6.76
N GLU A 171 -8.49 -13.48 5.58
CA GLU A 171 -7.60 -12.35 5.35
C GLU A 171 -8.14 -11.03 5.89
N VAL A 172 -9.47 -10.86 6.01
CA VAL A 172 -10.09 -9.60 6.42
C VAL A 172 -10.17 -9.47 7.93
N LEU A 173 -10.12 -8.24 8.44
CA LEU A 173 -10.18 -7.94 9.88
C LEU A 173 -11.49 -8.36 10.57
N HIS A 174 -12.56 -8.53 9.80
CA HIS A 174 -13.88 -8.93 10.32
C HIS A 174 -13.96 -10.43 10.67
N THR A 175 -13.01 -11.24 10.19
CA THR A 175 -12.84 -12.63 10.61
C THR A 175 -11.96 -12.66 11.86
N GLU A 176 -12.55 -13.05 12.99
CA GLU A 176 -11.82 -13.29 14.23
C GLU A 176 -10.81 -14.42 14.02
N ASN A 177 -9.61 -14.29 14.57
CA ASN A 177 -8.53 -15.27 14.40
C ASN A 177 -8.12 -15.60 12.94
N GLY A 178 -8.51 -14.78 11.96
CA GLY A 178 -8.21 -15.03 10.55
C GLY A 178 -6.71 -15.12 10.27
N THR A 179 -5.91 -14.28 10.91
CA THR A 179 -4.45 -14.34 10.83
C THR A 179 -3.89 -15.66 11.37
N GLN A 180 -4.49 -16.22 12.45
CA GLN A 180 -4.08 -17.51 12.98
C GLN A 180 -4.41 -18.65 12.02
N ILE A 181 -5.53 -18.59 11.29
CA ILE A 181 -5.90 -19.56 10.26
C ILE A 181 -4.84 -19.59 9.14
N LEU A 182 -4.46 -18.42 8.64
CA LEU A 182 -3.43 -18.30 7.61
C LEU A 182 -2.04 -18.72 8.14
N HIS A 183 -1.71 -18.36 9.36
CA HIS A 183 -0.49 -18.83 10.03
C HIS A 183 -0.46 -20.37 10.13
N ASN A 184 -1.56 -20.99 10.53
CA ASN A 184 -1.69 -22.43 10.60
C ASN A 184 -1.51 -23.08 9.22
N PHE A 185 -2.08 -22.52 8.17
CA PHE A 185 -1.84 -23.01 6.81
C PHE A 185 -0.36 -22.96 6.44
N VAL A 186 0.28 -21.82 6.66
CA VAL A 186 1.68 -21.60 6.27
C VAL A 186 2.65 -22.49 7.07
N TYR A 187 2.44 -22.61 8.38
CA TYR A 187 3.36 -23.37 9.26
C TYR A 187 2.97 -24.84 9.43
N ASN A 188 1.72 -25.12 9.78
CA ASN A 188 1.30 -26.48 10.11
C ASN A 188 1.05 -27.33 8.86
N VAL A 189 0.60 -26.69 7.76
CA VAL A 189 0.27 -27.41 6.52
C VAL A 189 1.41 -27.33 5.51
N CYS A 190 1.94 -26.14 5.23
CA CYS A 190 3.03 -25.96 4.25
C CYS A 190 4.42 -26.24 4.83
N GLY A 191 4.57 -26.30 6.15
CA GLY A 191 5.85 -26.57 6.82
C GLY A 191 6.91 -25.48 6.58
N CYS A 192 6.50 -24.23 6.45
CA CYS A 192 7.41 -23.10 6.32
C CYS A 192 8.12 -22.82 7.66
N ALA A 193 9.36 -22.34 7.60
CA ALA A 193 10.18 -22.01 8.77
C ALA A 193 10.17 -20.51 9.14
N GLY A 194 9.53 -19.66 8.33
CA GLY A 194 9.45 -18.23 8.60
C GLY A 194 10.78 -17.49 8.39
N THR A 195 11.38 -17.65 7.24
CA THR A 195 12.71 -17.12 6.92
C THR A 195 12.69 -15.72 6.30
N TRP A 196 11.52 -15.19 5.97
CA TRP A 196 11.37 -13.84 5.45
C TRP A 196 11.49 -12.82 6.58
N LYS A 197 12.69 -12.23 6.73
CA LYS A 197 13.00 -11.22 7.74
C LYS A 197 13.61 -9.99 7.09
N MET A 198 13.26 -8.82 7.60
CA MET A 198 13.61 -7.56 6.94
C MET A 198 15.09 -7.22 7.06
N ASP A 199 15.74 -7.56 8.18
CA ASP A 199 17.20 -7.45 8.34
C ASP A 199 17.96 -8.21 7.25
N SER A 200 17.61 -9.47 7.07
CA SER A 200 18.21 -10.35 6.06
C SER A 200 17.87 -9.89 4.63
N PHE A 201 16.66 -9.39 4.41
CA PHE A 201 16.28 -8.80 3.13
C PHE A 201 17.15 -7.59 2.78
N VAL A 202 17.31 -6.66 3.73
CA VAL A 202 18.12 -5.45 3.53
C VAL A 202 19.57 -5.81 3.22
N GLU A 203 20.18 -6.74 3.97
CA GLU A 203 21.55 -7.18 3.74
C GLU A 203 21.73 -7.83 2.36
N ASN A 204 20.84 -8.76 2.01
CA ASN A 204 20.88 -9.44 0.71
C ASN A 204 20.65 -8.46 -0.45
N SER A 205 19.69 -7.53 -0.31
CA SER A 205 19.41 -6.53 -1.33
C SER A 205 20.57 -5.56 -1.54
N VAL A 206 21.22 -5.10 -0.46
CA VAL A 206 22.40 -4.25 -0.53
C VAL A 206 23.55 -4.97 -1.27
N ASN A 207 23.77 -6.24 -0.99
CA ASN A 207 24.81 -7.02 -1.66
C ASN A 207 24.51 -7.24 -3.15
N ALA A 208 23.25 -7.59 -3.49
CA ALA A 208 22.80 -7.77 -4.86
C ALA A 208 22.88 -6.47 -5.66
N LEU A 209 22.51 -5.33 -5.05
CA LEU A 209 22.64 -4.00 -5.67
C LEU A 209 24.12 -3.64 -5.93
N ARG A 210 25.00 -3.92 -4.99
CA ARG A 210 26.45 -3.68 -5.14
C ARG A 210 27.03 -4.50 -6.29
N GLU A 211 26.66 -5.78 -6.38
CA GLU A 211 27.08 -6.65 -7.48
C GLU A 211 26.53 -6.19 -8.83
N LYS A 212 25.23 -5.85 -8.90
CA LYS A 212 24.55 -5.42 -10.12
C LYS A 212 25.10 -4.11 -10.66
N ILE A 213 25.34 -3.14 -9.79
CA ILE A 213 25.74 -1.77 -10.17
C ILE A 213 27.26 -1.71 -10.45
N GLY A 214 28.08 -2.48 -9.72
CA GLY A 214 29.52 -2.45 -9.84
C GLY A 214 30.08 -1.03 -9.66
N ASP A 215 30.83 -0.54 -10.65
CA ASP A 215 31.40 0.83 -10.67
C ASP A 215 30.44 1.87 -11.31
N GLY A 216 29.21 1.48 -11.64
CA GLY A 216 28.23 2.33 -12.32
C GLY A 216 27.70 3.47 -11.44
N LYS A 217 27.25 4.55 -12.08
CA LYS A 217 26.63 5.69 -11.42
C LYS A 217 25.10 5.55 -11.43
N VAL A 218 24.47 5.87 -10.31
CA VAL A 218 23.02 5.80 -10.13
C VAL A 218 22.45 7.18 -9.87
N LEU A 219 21.38 7.52 -10.58
CA LEU A 219 20.57 8.72 -10.34
C LEU A 219 19.26 8.33 -9.67
N CYS A 220 18.88 9.01 -8.60
CA CYS A 220 17.66 8.78 -7.86
C CYS A 220 16.87 10.07 -7.69
N ALA A 221 15.59 10.06 -8.09
CA ALA A 221 14.66 11.14 -7.76
C ALA A 221 14.15 10.94 -6.33
N LEU A 222 14.50 11.85 -5.43
CA LEU A 222 14.08 11.82 -4.04
C LEU A 222 12.90 12.77 -3.85
N SER A 223 11.69 12.21 -3.67
CA SER A 223 10.47 13.01 -3.50
C SER A 223 10.21 13.43 -2.03
N GLY A 224 11.02 12.95 -1.08
CA GLY A 224 10.77 13.13 0.36
C GLY A 224 9.73 12.15 0.93
N GLY A 225 9.08 11.34 0.09
CA GLY A 225 8.20 10.26 0.54
C GLY A 225 8.96 9.07 1.14
N VAL A 226 8.26 8.20 1.87
CA VAL A 226 8.86 7.02 2.53
C VAL A 226 9.60 6.14 1.53
N ASP A 227 8.98 5.80 0.40
CA ASP A 227 9.53 4.85 -0.56
C ASP A 227 10.81 5.35 -1.22
N SER A 228 10.80 6.60 -1.71
CA SER A 228 12.00 7.21 -2.28
C SER A 228 13.13 7.37 -1.26
N SER A 229 12.79 7.66 0.00
CA SER A 229 13.79 7.78 1.07
C SER A 229 14.42 6.43 1.43
N VAL A 230 13.62 5.36 1.51
CA VAL A 230 14.14 4.00 1.78
C VAL A 230 14.94 3.47 0.59
N CYS A 231 14.49 3.74 -0.64
CA CYS A 231 15.23 3.42 -1.86
C CYS A 231 16.61 4.10 -1.87
N ALA A 232 16.65 5.41 -1.59
CA ALA A 232 17.90 6.17 -1.50
C ALA A 232 18.82 5.66 -0.38
N ALA A 233 18.29 5.36 0.80
CA ALA A 233 19.07 4.83 1.92
C ALA A 233 19.65 3.44 1.62
N MET A 234 18.90 2.56 0.96
CA MET A 234 19.37 1.23 0.55
C MET A 234 20.50 1.32 -0.47
N LEU A 235 20.35 2.18 -1.48
CA LEU A 235 21.39 2.45 -2.47
C LEU A 235 22.60 3.13 -1.85
N ALA A 236 22.41 4.09 -0.95
CA ALA A 236 23.50 4.73 -0.21
C ALA A 236 24.38 3.72 0.53
N LYS A 237 23.74 2.74 1.21
CA LYS A 237 24.44 1.65 1.89
C LYS A 237 25.15 0.70 0.93
N ALA A 238 24.63 0.53 -0.30
CA ALA A 238 25.22 -0.34 -1.31
C ALA A 238 26.42 0.29 -2.01
N ILE A 239 26.31 1.54 -2.48
CA ILE A 239 27.21 2.15 -3.44
C ILE A 239 27.74 3.55 -3.05
N GLY A 240 27.30 4.13 -1.91
CA GLY A 240 27.82 5.41 -1.40
C GLY A 240 27.81 6.53 -2.45
N LYS A 241 28.95 7.15 -2.69
CA LYS A 241 29.14 8.29 -3.62
C LYS A 241 28.87 8.01 -5.10
N GLN A 242 28.64 6.76 -5.51
CA GLN A 242 28.16 6.47 -6.86
C GLN A 242 26.68 6.86 -7.03
N LEU A 243 25.94 7.06 -5.91
CA LEU A 243 24.58 7.53 -5.90
C LEU A 243 24.51 9.05 -5.91
N THR A 244 23.74 9.59 -6.84
CA THR A 244 23.31 11.00 -6.84
C THR A 244 21.82 11.07 -6.63
N CYS A 245 21.37 11.71 -5.54
CA CYS A 245 19.96 11.97 -5.26
C CYS A 245 19.61 13.41 -5.61
N VAL A 246 18.55 13.60 -6.40
CA VAL A 246 17.98 14.92 -6.71
C VAL A 246 16.67 15.08 -5.98
N PHE A 247 16.62 16.03 -5.06
CA PHE A 247 15.43 16.44 -4.33
C PHE A 247 14.93 17.79 -4.87
N VAL A 248 13.68 17.86 -5.27
CA VAL A 248 13.06 19.06 -5.84
C VAL A 248 12.14 19.70 -4.80
N ASP A 249 12.49 20.87 -4.31
CA ASP A 249 11.59 21.72 -3.55
C ASP A 249 10.70 22.50 -4.55
N HIS A 250 9.50 21.97 -4.75
CA HIS A 250 8.48 22.59 -5.61
C HIS A 250 7.59 23.61 -4.87
N GLY A 251 7.86 23.89 -3.60
CA GLY A 251 7.10 24.83 -2.78
C GLY A 251 5.75 24.32 -2.28
N LEU A 252 5.37 23.07 -2.57
CA LEU A 252 4.11 22.46 -2.17
C LEU A 252 4.29 21.36 -1.12
N LEU A 253 5.45 21.34 -0.47
CA LEU A 253 5.80 20.42 0.60
C LEU A 253 5.12 20.83 1.91
N ARG A 254 5.01 19.89 2.86
CA ARG A 254 4.63 20.21 4.24
C ARG A 254 5.65 21.13 4.90
N LYS A 255 5.23 21.81 5.96
CA LYS A 255 6.13 22.63 6.78
C LYS A 255 7.34 21.82 7.27
N ASN A 256 8.54 22.36 7.08
CA ASN A 256 9.83 21.77 7.47
C ASN A 256 10.22 20.45 6.76
N GLU A 257 9.48 20.03 5.74
CA GLU A 257 9.75 18.77 5.04
C GLU A 257 11.05 18.81 4.23
N ARG A 258 11.34 19.96 3.60
CA ARG A 258 12.61 20.20 2.91
C ARG A 258 13.80 20.08 3.86
N GLU A 259 13.72 20.75 5.00
CA GLU A 259 14.76 20.76 6.02
C GLU A 259 15.03 19.35 6.55
N GLN A 260 13.98 18.58 6.83
CA GLN A 260 14.06 17.19 7.28
C GLN A 260 14.77 16.28 6.27
N VAL A 261 14.47 16.44 4.98
CA VAL A 261 15.13 15.65 3.92
C VAL A 261 16.59 16.05 3.78
N CYS A 262 16.89 17.37 3.80
CA CYS A 262 18.25 17.88 3.72
C CYS A 262 19.10 17.48 4.94
N GLU A 263 18.52 17.38 6.14
CA GLU A 263 19.20 16.91 7.36
C GLU A 263 19.66 15.45 7.21
N VAL A 264 18.86 14.61 6.60
CA VAL A 264 19.16 13.17 6.46
C VAL A 264 20.10 12.88 5.30
N PHE A 265 19.88 13.50 4.14
CA PHE A 265 20.55 13.16 2.90
C PHE A 265 21.54 14.22 2.40
N GLY A 266 21.51 15.43 2.99
CA GLY A 266 22.36 16.55 2.59
C GLY A 266 23.80 16.44 3.09
N GLU A 267 24.58 17.49 2.87
CA GLU A 267 25.97 17.57 3.31
C GLU A 267 26.07 17.47 4.84
N GLY A 268 26.89 16.55 5.33
CA GLY A 268 27.01 16.26 6.77
C GLY A 268 25.84 15.46 7.35
N GLY A 269 24.89 15.02 6.52
CA GLY A 269 23.77 14.17 6.93
C GLY A 269 24.18 12.71 7.17
N GLN A 270 23.17 11.85 7.33
CA GLN A 270 23.37 10.47 7.73
C GLN A 270 24.04 9.60 6.66
N PHE A 271 23.87 9.94 5.38
CA PHE A 271 24.34 9.13 4.26
C PHE A 271 25.41 9.87 3.44
N ASP A 272 26.51 9.20 3.14
CA ASP A 272 27.59 9.72 2.31
C ASP A 272 27.30 9.50 0.80
N ILE A 273 26.48 10.39 0.24
CA ILE A 273 26.02 10.37 -1.16
C ILE A 273 26.25 11.73 -1.83
N ASN A 274 26.02 11.81 -3.13
CA ASN A 274 25.87 13.11 -3.81
C ASN A 274 24.40 13.55 -3.70
N PHE A 275 24.16 14.68 -3.05
CA PHE A 275 22.82 15.20 -2.85
C PHE A 275 22.65 16.57 -3.51
N VAL A 276 21.64 16.72 -4.34
CA VAL A 276 21.29 17.95 -5.03
C VAL A 276 19.89 18.37 -4.59
N CYS A 277 19.80 19.49 -3.87
CA CYS A 277 18.52 20.11 -3.48
C CYS A 277 18.23 21.26 -4.43
N VAL A 278 17.19 21.13 -5.25
CA VAL A 278 16.80 22.12 -6.25
C VAL A 278 15.67 22.97 -5.71
N ASP A 279 15.89 24.28 -5.58
CA ASP A 279 14.80 25.22 -5.29
C ASP A 279 14.07 25.57 -6.60
N ALA A 280 12.92 24.99 -6.81
CA ALA A 280 12.09 25.21 -7.99
C ALA A 280 10.75 25.90 -7.67
N ARG A 281 10.57 26.43 -6.45
CA ARG A 281 9.33 27.01 -5.94
C ARG A 281 8.71 28.03 -6.91
N ASP A 282 9.48 29.01 -7.34
CA ASP A 282 9.00 30.06 -8.26
C ASP A 282 8.55 29.48 -9.60
N ARG A 283 9.23 28.45 -10.08
CA ARG A 283 8.92 27.78 -11.34
C ARG A 283 7.54 27.09 -11.27
N PHE A 284 7.26 26.38 -10.18
CA PHE A 284 5.96 25.73 -9.97
C PHE A 284 4.85 26.75 -9.74
N TYR A 285 5.05 27.74 -8.89
CA TYR A 285 4.02 28.78 -8.66
C TYR A 285 3.68 29.55 -9.94
N LYS A 286 4.67 29.85 -10.78
CA LYS A 286 4.43 30.49 -12.08
C LYS A 286 3.57 29.63 -13.01
N LYS A 287 3.78 28.31 -13.02
CA LYS A 287 3.01 27.38 -13.85
C LYS A 287 1.59 27.16 -13.33
N LEU A 288 1.40 27.21 -12.02
CA LEU A 288 0.11 27.03 -11.36
C LEU A 288 -0.72 28.31 -11.29
N ALA A 289 -0.17 29.46 -11.66
CA ALA A 289 -0.84 30.75 -11.54
C ALA A 289 -2.19 30.75 -12.28
N GLY A 290 -3.28 30.99 -11.54
CA GLY A 290 -4.65 31.04 -12.06
C GLY A 290 -5.27 29.67 -12.40
N GLU A 291 -4.58 28.56 -12.14
CA GLU A 291 -5.15 27.23 -12.36
C GLU A 291 -5.93 26.78 -11.13
N SER A 292 -7.20 26.43 -11.34
CA SER A 292 -8.11 26.00 -10.27
C SER A 292 -8.66 24.58 -10.47
N ALA A 293 -8.46 23.98 -11.65
CA ALA A 293 -8.98 22.64 -11.93
C ALA A 293 -8.04 21.57 -11.35
N PRO A 294 -8.52 20.63 -10.49
CA PRO A 294 -7.70 19.67 -9.79
C PRO A 294 -6.82 18.80 -10.70
N GLU A 295 -7.39 18.25 -11.75
CA GLU A 295 -6.67 17.40 -12.70
C GLU A 295 -5.58 18.16 -13.47
N ARG A 296 -5.82 19.46 -13.78
CA ARG A 296 -4.81 20.28 -14.43
C ARG A 296 -3.66 20.64 -13.48
N LYS A 297 -3.96 20.94 -12.20
CA LYS A 297 -2.92 21.12 -11.18
C LYS A 297 -2.02 19.88 -11.10
N ARG A 298 -2.62 18.67 -11.00
CA ARG A 298 -1.89 17.40 -10.96
C ARG A 298 -0.98 17.22 -12.17
N LYS A 299 -1.49 17.48 -13.36
CA LYS A 299 -0.76 17.37 -14.62
C LYS A 299 0.39 18.37 -14.69
N ILE A 300 0.15 19.65 -14.38
CA ILE A 300 1.18 20.70 -14.39
C ILE A 300 2.31 20.36 -13.43
N ILE A 301 1.98 19.92 -12.20
CA ILE A 301 2.99 19.57 -11.18
C ILE A 301 3.81 18.37 -11.63
N GLY A 302 3.17 17.33 -12.14
CA GLY A 302 3.88 16.15 -12.63
C GLY A 302 4.81 16.45 -13.81
N GLU A 303 4.32 17.17 -14.82
CA GLU A 303 5.13 17.57 -15.97
C GLU A 303 6.31 18.47 -15.56
N GLU A 304 6.08 19.43 -14.68
CA GLU A 304 7.13 20.36 -14.26
C GLU A 304 8.20 19.68 -13.40
N PHE A 305 7.78 18.73 -12.54
CA PHE A 305 8.71 17.93 -11.75
C PHE A 305 9.68 17.16 -12.66
N ILE A 306 9.15 16.52 -13.71
CA ILE A 306 9.97 15.80 -14.69
C ILE A 306 10.96 16.73 -15.36
N ARG A 307 10.52 17.92 -15.81
CA ARG A 307 11.41 18.90 -16.47
C ARG A 307 12.52 19.42 -15.57
N VAL A 308 12.21 19.68 -14.29
CA VAL A 308 13.25 20.09 -13.32
C VAL A 308 14.26 18.96 -13.14
N PHE A 309 13.77 17.72 -13.01
CA PHE A 309 14.63 16.55 -12.87
C PHE A 309 15.52 16.33 -14.11
N GLU A 310 14.98 16.50 -15.31
CA GLU A 310 15.73 16.47 -16.57
C GLU A 310 16.84 17.50 -16.63
N ASP A 311 16.52 18.73 -16.26
CA ASP A 311 17.47 19.84 -16.28
C ASP A 311 18.65 19.56 -15.33
N GLU A 312 18.38 18.95 -14.16
CA GLU A 312 19.44 18.57 -13.23
C GLU A 312 20.21 17.32 -13.69
N ALA A 313 19.52 16.32 -14.26
CA ALA A 313 20.18 15.15 -14.83
C ALA A 313 21.19 15.52 -15.93
N LYS A 314 20.86 16.50 -16.78
CA LYS A 314 21.79 17.04 -17.80
C LYS A 314 23.05 17.67 -17.20
N LYS A 315 22.91 18.34 -16.04
CA LYS A 315 24.06 18.93 -15.33
C LYS A 315 24.94 17.87 -14.67
N ILE A 316 24.34 16.79 -14.15
CA ILE A 316 25.04 15.67 -13.54
C ILE A 316 25.82 14.88 -14.60
N GLY A 317 25.32 14.81 -15.82
CA GLY A 317 25.95 14.11 -16.93
C GLY A 317 25.56 12.63 -17.01
N ALA A 318 26.43 11.82 -17.65
CA ALA A 318 26.14 10.41 -17.90
C ALA A 318 25.95 9.60 -16.59
N VAL A 319 24.85 8.87 -16.52
CA VAL A 319 24.54 7.92 -15.45
C VAL A 319 24.25 6.55 -16.07
N ASP A 320 24.58 5.48 -15.36
CA ASP A 320 24.39 4.12 -15.85
C ASP A 320 23.01 3.57 -15.48
N PHE A 321 22.47 3.99 -14.34
CA PHE A 321 21.21 3.49 -13.80
C PHE A 321 20.32 4.61 -13.29
N LEU A 322 19.00 4.42 -13.45
CA LEU A 322 17.99 5.23 -12.79
C LEU A 322 17.36 4.42 -11.66
N ALA A 323 17.30 4.99 -10.46
CA ALA A 323 16.65 4.34 -9.32
C ALA A 323 15.20 4.79 -9.18
N GLN A 324 14.32 3.83 -8.93
CA GLN A 324 12.89 4.05 -8.73
C GLN A 324 12.42 3.35 -7.45
N GLY A 325 11.61 4.05 -6.65
CA GLY A 325 11.03 3.53 -5.41
C GLY A 325 9.74 2.74 -5.62
N THR A 326 9.63 1.96 -6.70
CA THR A 326 8.50 1.07 -6.97
C THR A 326 8.36 0.04 -5.86
N ILE A 327 7.15 -0.20 -5.40
CA ILE A 327 6.82 -1.20 -4.37
C ILE A 327 5.94 -2.30 -4.94
N TYR A 328 5.78 -3.41 -4.20
CA TYR A 328 5.09 -4.60 -4.71
C TYR A 328 3.63 -4.36 -5.15
N PRO A 329 2.80 -3.57 -4.45
CA PRO A 329 1.48 -3.20 -4.94
C PRO A 329 1.47 -2.55 -6.33
N ASP A 330 2.42 -1.65 -6.61
CA ASP A 330 2.54 -0.99 -7.93
C ASP A 330 2.81 -2.02 -9.04
N VAL A 331 3.62 -3.04 -8.72
CA VAL A 331 3.94 -4.15 -9.65
C VAL A 331 2.70 -4.97 -9.95
N VAL A 332 1.89 -5.29 -8.94
CA VAL A 332 0.66 -6.09 -9.10
C VAL A 332 -0.39 -5.30 -9.89
N GLU A 333 -0.62 -4.03 -9.56
CA GLU A 333 -1.60 -3.16 -10.24
C GLU A 333 -1.25 -2.91 -11.70
N SER A 334 0.03 -2.83 -12.02
CA SER A 334 0.48 -2.67 -13.42
C SER A 334 0.33 -3.95 -14.28
N GLY A 335 -0.15 -5.04 -13.70
CA GLY A 335 -0.31 -6.35 -14.37
C GLY A 335 1.02 -7.06 -14.62
N LEU A 336 2.06 -6.67 -13.91
CA LEU A 336 3.46 -7.01 -14.15
C LEU A 336 3.96 -8.26 -13.39
N GLY A 337 3.08 -9.11 -12.91
CA GLY A 337 3.44 -10.50 -12.56
C GLY A 337 3.87 -11.35 -13.76
N GLY A 338 4.03 -10.78 -14.97
CA GLY A 338 4.48 -11.45 -16.19
C GLY A 338 4.88 -10.43 -17.26
N GLU A 339 5.77 -10.76 -18.14
CA GLU A 339 6.39 -10.13 -19.32
C GLU A 339 6.09 -8.66 -19.74
N SER A 340 5.03 -8.03 -19.22
CA SER A 340 4.69 -6.61 -19.44
C SER A 340 5.53 -5.63 -18.59
N ALA A 341 6.37 -6.11 -17.68
CA ALA A 341 7.14 -5.29 -16.74
C ALA A 341 8.01 -4.22 -17.43
N THR A 342 8.53 -4.54 -18.61
CA THR A 342 9.46 -3.66 -19.30
C THR A 342 8.77 -2.48 -20.00
N ILE A 343 7.48 -2.59 -20.35
CA ILE A 343 6.79 -1.56 -21.16
C ILE A 343 6.07 -0.53 -20.29
N LYS A 344 5.62 -0.89 -19.08
CA LYS A 344 4.88 0.02 -18.18
C LYS A 344 5.74 0.69 -17.11
N SER A 345 6.96 0.18 -16.83
CA SER A 345 7.94 0.90 -16.00
C SER A 345 8.29 2.29 -16.57
N HIS A 346 8.13 2.46 -17.88
CA HIS A 346 8.21 3.79 -18.52
C HIS A 346 6.96 4.68 -18.28
N HIS A 347 5.86 4.15 -17.77
CA HIS A 347 4.61 4.90 -17.58
C HIS A 347 4.32 5.30 -16.12
N ASN A 348 4.97 4.68 -15.12
CA ASN A 348 4.85 5.14 -13.72
C ASN A 348 5.72 6.36 -13.41
N VAL A 349 6.72 6.62 -14.24
CA VAL A 349 7.33 7.94 -14.36
C VAL A 349 6.73 8.54 -15.62
N GLY A 350 5.57 9.17 -15.51
CA GLY A 350 4.90 9.80 -16.63
C GLY A 350 5.85 10.71 -17.39
N GLY A 351 6.43 10.22 -18.51
CA GLY A 351 7.43 10.92 -19.31
C GLY A 351 8.82 10.95 -18.67
N LEU A 352 9.49 9.78 -18.55
CA LEU A 352 10.95 9.81 -18.49
C LEU A 352 11.45 10.43 -19.80
N PRO A 353 12.42 11.36 -19.70
CA PRO A 353 12.91 12.05 -20.87
C PRO A 353 13.55 11.05 -21.85
N ASP A 354 13.27 11.23 -23.13
CA ASP A 354 14.01 10.59 -24.22
C ASP A 354 15.53 10.94 -24.24
N TYR A 355 15.99 11.71 -23.23
CA TYR A 355 17.32 12.34 -23.18
C TYR A 355 18.24 11.82 -22.08
N VAL A 356 17.80 10.98 -21.15
CA VAL A 356 18.70 10.34 -20.18
C VAL A 356 19.01 8.93 -20.66
N ASP A 357 20.18 8.78 -21.26
CA ASP A 357 20.68 7.49 -21.72
C ASP A 357 21.20 6.72 -20.49
N PHE A 358 20.36 5.81 -19.95
CA PHE A 358 20.72 4.89 -18.86
C PHE A 358 20.53 3.44 -19.32
N LYS A 359 21.34 2.54 -18.78
CA LYS A 359 21.33 1.12 -19.16
C LYS A 359 20.10 0.39 -18.66
N GLU A 360 19.71 0.67 -17.40
CA GLU A 360 18.63 -0.06 -16.72
C GLU A 360 18.04 0.74 -15.55
N ILE A 361 16.78 0.43 -15.21
CA ILE A 361 16.13 0.92 -13.99
C ILE A 361 16.43 -0.05 -12.84
N VAL A 362 16.78 0.50 -11.67
CA VAL A 362 17.01 -0.24 -10.44
C VAL A 362 15.86 0.03 -9.48
N GLU A 363 15.18 -1.02 -9.06
CA GLU A 363 13.98 -0.95 -8.19
C GLU A 363 14.21 -1.75 -6.89
N PRO A 364 14.91 -1.21 -5.89
CA PRO A 364 15.30 -1.96 -4.70
C PRO A 364 14.14 -2.45 -3.84
N LEU A 365 12.96 -1.82 -3.95
CA LEU A 365 11.80 -2.06 -3.10
C LEU A 365 10.69 -2.85 -3.81
N ARG A 366 10.94 -3.30 -5.04
CA ARG A 366 9.96 -3.93 -5.93
C ARG A 366 9.20 -5.10 -5.29
N ASP A 367 9.85 -5.83 -4.39
CA ASP A 367 9.30 -7.02 -3.74
C ASP A 367 8.65 -6.72 -2.37
N LEU A 368 8.62 -5.46 -1.92
CA LEU A 368 8.14 -5.08 -0.60
C LEU A 368 6.74 -4.46 -0.62
N PHE A 369 5.92 -4.85 0.36
CA PHE A 369 4.72 -4.10 0.73
C PHE A 369 5.08 -2.83 1.50
N LYS A 370 4.15 -1.88 1.60
CA LYS A 370 4.37 -0.57 2.23
C LYS A 370 4.85 -0.64 3.69
N ASP A 371 4.34 -1.58 4.46
CA ASP A 371 4.75 -1.83 5.84
C ASP A 371 6.14 -2.45 5.93
N GLU A 372 6.49 -3.36 5.00
CA GLU A 372 7.84 -3.92 4.87
C GLU A 372 8.85 -2.83 4.47
N VAL A 373 8.48 -1.91 3.57
CA VAL A 373 9.32 -0.75 3.22
C VAL A 373 9.64 0.10 4.47
N ARG A 374 8.64 0.33 5.34
CA ARG A 374 8.86 1.06 6.60
C ARG A 374 9.80 0.29 7.55
N GLN A 375 9.66 -1.03 7.63
CA GLN A 375 10.58 -1.86 8.42
C GLN A 375 12.00 -1.80 7.85
N ALA A 376 12.16 -1.95 6.53
CA ALA A 376 13.45 -1.81 5.86
C ALA A 376 14.08 -0.42 6.10
N GLY A 377 13.27 0.64 6.13
CA GLY A 377 13.73 1.98 6.48
C GLY A 377 14.29 2.07 7.89
N ARG A 378 13.67 1.42 8.88
CA ARG A 378 14.19 1.33 10.25
C ARG A 378 15.49 0.54 10.33
N GLU A 379 15.59 -0.59 9.63
CA GLU A 379 16.82 -1.40 9.53
C GLU A 379 17.98 -0.63 8.86
N LEU A 380 17.66 0.30 7.96
CA LEU A 380 18.62 1.20 7.33
C LEU A 380 18.99 2.39 8.22
N GLY A 381 18.33 2.55 9.36
CA GLY A 381 18.58 3.63 10.33
C GLY A 381 17.92 4.95 9.99
N LEU A 382 16.94 4.99 9.08
CA LEU A 382 16.20 6.22 8.81
C LEU A 382 15.42 6.70 10.04
N PRO A 383 15.35 8.02 10.29
CA PRO A 383 14.61 8.57 11.41
C PRO A 383 13.11 8.21 11.36
N GLU A 384 12.50 7.96 12.52
CA GLU A 384 11.10 7.53 12.62
C GLU A 384 10.14 8.56 11.98
N TYR A 385 10.43 9.85 12.05
CA TYR A 385 9.61 10.89 11.42
C TYR A 385 9.58 10.80 9.87
N LEU A 386 10.56 10.16 9.24
CA LEU A 386 10.52 9.86 7.80
C LEU A 386 9.80 8.55 7.52
N VAL A 387 10.10 7.51 8.30
CA VAL A 387 9.59 6.14 8.08
C VAL A 387 8.12 6.02 8.43
N ALA A 388 7.68 6.63 9.55
CA ALA A 388 6.29 6.61 10.01
C ALA A 388 5.40 7.67 9.35
N ARG A 389 5.96 8.49 8.45
CA ARG A 389 5.22 9.56 7.77
C ARG A 389 3.95 9.03 7.12
N GLN A 390 2.82 9.69 7.41
CA GLN A 390 1.56 9.37 6.73
C GLN A 390 1.64 9.67 5.22
N PRO A 391 0.84 8.99 4.39
CA PRO A 391 0.83 9.23 2.95
C PRO A 391 0.69 10.71 2.63
N PHE A 392 1.39 11.14 1.58
CA PHE A 392 1.31 12.50 1.08
C PHE A 392 1.16 12.44 -0.43
N PRO A 393 0.19 13.15 -1.00
CA PRO A 393 -0.08 13.07 -2.43
C PRO A 393 1.05 13.64 -3.26
N GLY A 394 1.28 13.06 -4.44
CA GLY A 394 2.32 13.53 -5.36
C GLY A 394 2.26 15.03 -5.70
N PRO A 395 1.06 15.62 -5.92
CA PRO A 395 0.91 17.07 -6.14
C PRO A 395 1.14 17.93 -4.88
N GLY A 396 1.44 17.35 -3.75
CA GLY A 396 1.68 18.06 -2.50
C GLY A 396 0.45 18.80 -1.98
N LEU A 397 0.68 19.94 -1.36
CA LEU A 397 -0.37 20.77 -0.78
C LEU A 397 -1.29 21.43 -1.83
N ALA A 398 -0.95 21.39 -3.12
CA ALA A 398 -1.79 21.99 -4.16
C ALA A 398 -3.20 21.43 -4.21
N ILE A 399 -3.39 20.14 -3.91
CA ILE A 399 -4.71 19.47 -3.87
C ILE A 399 -5.40 19.57 -2.51
N ARG A 400 -4.78 20.26 -1.56
CA ARG A 400 -5.38 20.68 -0.28
C ARG A 400 -5.72 22.16 -0.24
N ILE A 401 -5.64 22.83 -1.39
CA ILE A 401 -6.05 24.22 -1.62
C ILE A 401 -7.10 24.20 -2.71
N ILE A 402 -8.38 24.36 -2.35
CA ILE A 402 -9.46 24.44 -3.32
C ILE A 402 -9.30 25.73 -4.12
N GLY A 403 -9.31 25.62 -5.45
CA GLY A 403 -9.10 26.75 -6.35
C GLY A 403 -7.63 27.03 -6.68
N ASP A 404 -7.27 28.27 -6.98
CA ASP A 404 -5.92 28.66 -7.38
C ASP A 404 -4.90 28.53 -6.25
N VAL A 405 -3.68 28.16 -6.61
CA VAL A 405 -2.56 27.96 -5.66
C VAL A 405 -1.65 29.18 -5.66
N THR A 406 -1.43 29.77 -4.48
CA THR A 406 -0.51 30.89 -4.28
C THR A 406 0.46 30.60 -3.13
N PRO A 407 1.65 31.23 -3.09
CA PRO A 407 2.58 31.08 -1.98
C PRO A 407 1.95 31.39 -0.60
N GLU A 408 1.07 32.40 -0.55
CA GLU A 408 0.34 32.78 0.67
C GLU A 408 -0.59 31.65 1.14
N LYS A 409 -1.40 31.10 0.22
CA LYS A 409 -2.31 29.99 0.54
C LYS A 409 -1.58 28.73 0.96
N VAL A 410 -0.45 28.45 0.34
CA VAL A 410 0.41 27.32 0.72
C VAL A 410 0.95 27.52 2.13
N ALA A 411 1.45 28.70 2.48
CA ALA A 411 1.93 28.99 3.84
C ALA A 411 0.82 28.81 4.89
N ILE A 412 -0.39 29.27 4.59
CA ILE A 412 -1.56 29.06 5.46
C ILE A 412 -1.83 27.57 5.71
N VAL A 413 -1.82 26.75 4.64
CA VAL A 413 -2.05 25.29 4.79
C VAL A 413 -0.90 24.63 5.51
N GLN A 414 0.35 25.02 5.23
CA GLN A 414 1.52 24.49 5.93
C GLN A 414 1.43 24.68 7.45
N ASP A 415 1.08 25.90 7.87
CA ASP A 415 0.98 26.25 9.29
C ASP A 415 -0.20 25.54 9.96
N ALA A 416 -1.38 25.55 9.32
CA ALA A 416 -2.58 24.89 9.85
C ALA A 416 -2.42 23.36 9.91
N ASP A 417 -1.83 22.73 8.87
CA ASP A 417 -1.55 21.29 8.82
C ASP A 417 -0.53 20.88 9.88
N ALA A 418 0.50 21.69 10.11
CA ALA A 418 1.49 21.43 11.16
C ALA A 418 0.83 21.41 12.54
N ILE A 419 0.02 22.43 12.88
CA ILE A 419 -0.70 22.51 14.15
C ILE A 419 -1.66 21.30 14.30
N TRP A 420 -2.41 20.99 13.26
CA TRP A 420 -3.34 19.86 13.30
C TRP A 420 -2.62 18.53 13.57
N ARG A 421 -1.52 18.27 12.85
CA ARG A 421 -0.70 17.07 13.06
C ARG A 421 -0.10 17.02 14.47
N GLU A 422 0.44 18.13 14.97
CA GLU A 422 0.96 18.21 16.34
C GLU A 422 -0.07 17.82 17.39
N GLU A 423 -1.32 18.27 17.27
CA GLU A 423 -2.37 17.94 18.24
C GLU A 423 -2.84 16.48 18.12
N VAL A 424 -2.95 15.94 16.91
CA VAL A 424 -3.31 14.52 16.70
C VAL A 424 -2.17 13.58 17.15
N ASP A 425 -0.91 13.99 16.94
CA ASP A 425 0.26 13.19 17.33
C ASP A 425 0.46 13.07 18.85
N LYS A 426 -0.24 13.88 19.65
CA LYS A 426 -0.29 13.71 21.11
C LYS A 426 -1.15 12.54 21.56
N LEU A 427 -2.04 12.07 20.69
CA LEU A 427 -2.91 10.93 21.00
C LEU A 427 -2.11 9.61 21.03
N PRO A 428 -2.56 8.63 21.83
CA PRO A 428 -2.00 7.28 21.76
C PRO A 428 -2.07 6.71 20.35
N MET A 429 -1.06 5.96 19.93
CA MET A 429 -0.97 5.39 18.57
C MET A 429 -2.26 4.68 18.12
N ALA A 430 -2.89 3.92 19.01
CA ALA A 430 -4.13 3.18 18.72
C ALA A 430 -5.35 4.08 18.43
N GLN A 431 -5.28 5.36 18.77
CA GLN A 431 -6.36 6.35 18.55
C GLN A 431 -6.06 7.27 17.37
N ARG A 432 -4.86 7.17 16.76
CA ARG A 432 -4.49 8.02 15.64
C ARG A 432 -5.17 7.55 14.36
N PRO A 433 -5.70 8.49 13.56
CA PRO A 433 -6.22 8.18 12.23
C PRO A 433 -5.12 7.67 11.30
N SER A 434 -5.51 6.96 10.24
CA SER A 434 -4.56 6.56 9.18
C SER A 434 -4.06 7.77 8.38
N GLN A 435 -4.92 8.77 8.18
CA GLN A 435 -4.59 10.04 7.55
C GLN A 435 -5.32 11.19 8.23
N TYR A 436 -4.61 12.30 8.43
CA TYR A 436 -5.15 13.54 8.97
C TYR A 436 -4.37 14.72 8.43
N PHE A 437 -5.09 15.76 8.02
CA PHE A 437 -4.52 16.94 7.39
C PHE A 437 -5.47 18.13 7.44
N ALA A 438 -4.95 19.32 7.14
CA ALA A 438 -5.71 20.53 6.95
C ALA A 438 -5.81 20.88 5.45
N ALA A 439 -6.96 21.40 5.04
CA ALA A 439 -7.21 21.88 3.67
C ALA A 439 -7.82 23.29 3.67
N LEU A 440 -7.40 24.14 2.75
CA LEU A 440 -7.94 25.47 2.56
C LEU A 440 -9.14 25.40 1.62
N THR A 441 -10.32 25.72 2.14
CA THR A 441 -11.57 25.61 1.39
C THR A 441 -11.79 26.73 0.37
N ASN A 442 -10.95 27.76 0.37
CA ASN A 442 -11.12 29.01 -0.36
C ASN A 442 -12.41 29.81 0.02
N MET A 443 -13.21 29.29 0.94
CA MET A 443 -14.33 29.99 1.52
C MET A 443 -13.84 31.10 2.44
N ARG A 444 -14.43 32.28 2.30
CA ARG A 444 -14.21 33.41 3.22
C ARG A 444 -15.43 33.64 4.09
N SER A 445 -15.22 34.00 5.31
CA SER A 445 -16.30 34.30 6.26
C SER A 445 -16.00 35.55 7.08
N VAL A 446 -17.07 36.18 7.55
CA VAL A 446 -16.95 37.29 8.50
C VAL A 446 -16.57 36.73 9.87
N GLY A 447 -15.57 37.33 10.49
CA GLY A 447 -15.15 37.09 11.87
C GLY A 447 -15.10 38.38 12.67
N VAL A 448 -14.95 38.26 13.98
CA VAL A 448 -14.66 39.38 14.87
C VAL A 448 -13.41 38.97 15.65
N MET A 449 -12.31 39.68 15.42
CA MET A 449 -11.03 39.41 16.08
C MET A 449 -10.54 40.72 16.73
N GLY A 450 -10.50 40.72 18.06
CA GLY A 450 -10.47 41.99 18.78
C GLY A 450 -11.75 42.76 18.50
N ASP A 451 -11.76 44.05 18.49
CA ASP A 451 -12.94 44.87 18.19
C ASP A 451 -13.14 45.14 16.69
N GLU A 452 -12.43 44.41 15.80
CA GLU A 452 -12.48 44.60 14.36
C GLU A 452 -13.18 43.43 13.64
N ARG A 453 -13.91 43.74 12.56
CA ARG A 453 -14.44 42.73 11.65
C ARG A 453 -13.35 42.26 10.69
N THR A 454 -13.22 40.95 10.57
CA THR A 454 -12.33 40.30 9.60
C THR A 454 -13.15 39.61 8.51
N TYR A 455 -12.53 39.41 7.34
CA TYR A 455 -13.09 38.62 6.24
C TYR A 455 -12.00 37.70 5.70
N ASP A 456 -11.82 36.57 6.39
CA ASP A 456 -10.69 35.66 6.22
C ASP A 456 -11.13 34.27 5.78
N TYR A 457 -10.17 33.40 5.51
CA TYR A 457 -10.41 32.04 5.03
C TYR A 457 -10.91 31.11 6.13
N ALA A 458 -11.55 30.03 5.67
CA ALA A 458 -11.91 28.88 6.48
C ALA A 458 -11.01 27.68 6.13
N ILE A 459 -10.52 27.00 7.18
CA ILE A 459 -9.77 25.74 7.10
C ILE A 459 -10.72 24.58 7.40
N ALA A 460 -10.62 23.51 6.62
CA ALA A 460 -11.21 22.21 6.91
C ALA A 460 -10.15 21.26 7.48
N LEU A 461 -10.47 20.63 8.60
CA LEU A 461 -9.69 19.56 9.19
C LEU A 461 -10.28 18.22 8.78
N ARG A 462 -9.45 17.30 8.38
CA ARG A 462 -9.82 15.94 7.98
C ARG A 462 -9.06 14.92 8.82
N ALA A 463 -9.75 13.85 9.23
CA ALA A 463 -9.17 12.71 9.93
C ALA A 463 -9.93 11.44 9.54
N VAL A 464 -9.24 10.46 8.93
CA VAL A 464 -9.86 9.23 8.43
C VAL A 464 -9.03 8.01 8.78
N THR A 465 -9.74 6.91 9.03
CA THR A 465 -9.16 5.57 9.16
C THR A 465 -9.48 4.75 7.92
N THR A 466 -8.49 4.14 7.35
CA THR A 466 -8.61 3.30 6.17
C THR A 466 -7.63 2.14 6.25
N THR A 467 -7.98 1.02 5.63
CA THR A 467 -7.13 -0.18 5.55
C THR A 467 -6.53 -0.33 4.16
N ASP A 468 -7.28 0.02 3.13
CA ASP A 468 -6.97 -0.26 1.73
C ASP A 468 -7.02 0.99 0.82
N PHE A 469 -7.34 2.15 1.38
CA PHE A 469 -7.56 3.42 0.69
C PHE A 469 -8.75 3.43 -0.32
N MET A 470 -9.41 2.30 -0.53
CA MET A 470 -10.62 2.23 -1.35
C MET A 470 -11.82 2.77 -0.60
N THR A 471 -11.93 2.42 0.67
CA THR A 471 -12.92 2.94 1.61
C THR A 471 -12.21 3.66 2.77
N ALA A 472 -12.85 4.66 3.34
CA ALA A 472 -12.35 5.34 4.52
C ALA A 472 -13.50 5.81 5.41
N GLU A 473 -13.36 5.58 6.70
CA GLU A 473 -14.28 6.06 7.71
C GLU A 473 -13.71 7.29 8.41
N VAL A 474 -14.58 8.19 8.81
CA VAL A 474 -14.18 9.34 9.63
C VAL A 474 -13.75 8.83 11.00
N THR A 475 -12.57 9.25 11.42
CA THR A 475 -12.11 8.96 12.78
C THR A 475 -12.71 9.95 13.75
N ILE A 476 -13.48 9.46 14.71
CA ILE A 476 -14.02 10.28 15.79
C ILE A 476 -12.91 10.55 16.80
N LEU A 477 -12.39 11.76 16.77
CA LEU A 477 -11.35 12.23 17.68
C LEU A 477 -11.95 12.86 18.94
N PRO A 478 -11.20 12.90 20.06
CA PRO A 478 -11.61 13.64 21.24
C PRO A 478 -11.91 15.10 20.88
N THR A 479 -13.03 15.62 21.37
CA THR A 479 -13.46 17.01 21.10
C THR A 479 -12.38 18.02 21.52
N GLU A 480 -11.67 17.74 22.61
CA GLU A 480 -10.57 18.57 23.10
C GLU A 480 -9.44 18.71 22.09
N THR A 481 -9.06 17.62 21.40
CA THR A 481 -8.03 17.64 20.34
C THR A 481 -8.45 18.57 19.20
N ILE A 482 -9.70 18.45 18.75
CA ILE A 482 -10.22 19.27 17.64
C ILE A 482 -10.33 20.73 18.05
N THR A 483 -10.86 21.02 19.26
CA THR A 483 -11.04 22.38 19.73
C THR A 483 -9.72 23.08 20.04
N THR A 484 -8.74 22.33 20.59
CA THR A 484 -7.38 22.85 20.81
C THR A 484 -6.70 23.20 19.50
N ALA A 485 -6.75 22.32 18.50
CA ALA A 485 -6.21 22.59 17.18
C ALA A 485 -6.89 23.79 16.52
N ALA A 486 -8.23 23.86 16.58
CA ALA A 486 -9.00 24.97 16.01
C ALA A 486 -8.62 26.31 16.66
N ASN A 487 -8.51 26.35 17.99
CA ASN A 487 -8.10 27.56 18.70
C ASN A 487 -6.66 27.97 18.36
N ARG A 488 -5.73 27.03 18.29
CA ARG A 488 -4.36 27.29 17.88
C ARG A 488 -4.30 27.82 16.45
N ILE A 489 -4.99 27.19 15.50
CA ILE A 489 -5.00 27.61 14.09
C ILE A 489 -5.50 29.05 13.95
N VAL A 490 -6.61 29.40 14.60
CA VAL A 490 -7.16 30.77 14.53
C VAL A 490 -6.21 31.81 15.16
N ASN A 491 -5.48 31.44 16.21
CA ASN A 491 -4.57 32.38 16.91
C ASN A 491 -3.17 32.45 16.28
N GLU A 492 -2.66 31.35 15.73
CA GLU A 492 -1.27 31.24 15.26
C GLU A 492 -1.15 31.44 13.74
N VAL A 493 -2.22 31.12 12.94
CA VAL A 493 -2.20 31.20 11.48
C VAL A 493 -2.91 32.47 11.01
N LYS A 494 -2.19 33.31 10.27
CA LYS A 494 -2.75 34.55 9.72
C LYS A 494 -3.82 34.28 8.67
N ASN A 495 -4.78 35.18 8.54
CA ASN A 495 -5.85 35.15 7.51
C ASN A 495 -6.81 33.96 7.67
N ILE A 496 -6.94 33.40 8.87
CA ILE A 496 -7.92 32.36 9.21
C ILE A 496 -8.80 32.84 10.36
N ASN A 497 -10.11 32.80 10.18
CA ASN A 497 -11.08 33.12 11.23
C ASN A 497 -12.11 32.00 11.47
N ARG A 498 -11.98 30.88 10.77
CA ARG A 498 -12.91 29.74 10.89
C ARG A 498 -12.22 28.41 10.64
N VAL A 499 -12.53 27.44 11.49
CA VAL A 499 -12.09 26.04 11.35
C VAL A 499 -13.33 25.14 11.31
N MET A 500 -13.36 24.20 10.38
CA MET A 500 -14.42 23.20 10.21
C MET A 500 -13.81 21.81 10.30
N PHE A 501 -14.60 20.81 10.68
CA PHE A 501 -14.19 19.41 10.64
C PHE A 501 -15.07 18.65 9.63
N ASP A 502 -14.44 17.90 8.72
CA ASP A 502 -15.14 17.13 7.70
C ASP A 502 -15.48 15.72 8.20
N TYR A 503 -16.79 15.45 8.33
CA TYR A 503 -17.37 14.18 8.79
C TYR A 503 -17.77 13.23 7.65
N THR A 504 -17.30 13.45 6.41
CA THR A 504 -17.74 12.66 5.27
C THR A 504 -16.87 11.43 5.05
N THR A 505 -17.50 10.27 4.90
CA THR A 505 -16.82 8.99 4.60
C THR A 505 -16.41 8.88 3.12
N LYS A 506 -15.55 7.93 2.80
CA LYS A 506 -15.28 7.52 1.42
C LYS A 506 -15.83 6.10 1.19
N PRO A 507 -16.78 5.86 0.26
CA PRO A 507 -17.58 6.89 -0.42
C PRO A 507 -18.54 7.62 0.52
N PRO A 508 -19.22 8.74 0.12
CA PRO A 508 -19.22 9.34 -1.23
C PRO A 508 -18.08 10.30 -1.50
N ALA A 509 -17.41 10.85 -0.47
CA ALA A 509 -16.27 11.74 -0.68
C ALA A 509 -14.99 10.95 -1.02
N THR A 510 -13.95 11.69 -1.41
CA THR A 510 -12.57 11.18 -1.47
C THR A 510 -11.84 11.45 -0.15
N ILE A 511 -10.63 10.91 0.04
CA ILE A 511 -9.82 11.24 1.21
C ILE A 511 -9.29 12.67 1.08
N GLU A 512 -8.60 12.99 -0.03
CA GLU A 512 -8.14 14.35 -0.34
C GLU A 512 -9.30 15.20 -0.87
N PHE A 513 -9.17 16.53 -0.83
CA PHE A 513 -10.22 17.46 -1.26
C PHE A 513 -10.23 17.69 -2.79
N GLU A 514 -9.08 17.55 -3.46
CA GLU A 514 -8.94 17.67 -4.91
C GLU A 514 -8.11 16.55 -5.53
#